data_6158dee9870178df842b74db0268c2ec
#
_entry.id   6158dee9870178df842b74db0268c2ec
#
_cell.length_a   1.000
_cell.length_b   1.000
_cell.length_c   1.000
_cell.angle_alpha   90.00
_cell.angle_beta   90.00
_cell.angle_gamma   90.00
#
_symmetry.space_group_name_H-M   'P 1'
#
loop_
_entity.id
_entity.type
_entity.pdbx_description
1 polymer ?
#
loop_
_entity_poly.entity_id
_entity_poly.type
_entity_poly.pdbx_seq_one_letter_code
_entity_poly.pdbx_strand_id
1 'polypeptide(L)'
;NAYVDENSPAVMNFTKADSMVAYAVENGLSIRGHVLAWDADMCDWFFREGYKKDGAYVSADVMKNRLKMYIDEVMTHFEEKYPGAIYCWDVVNEAVADNAGEFADDDVRHVRQVRGGKTNLFYDYIGSDYVELAFRYAYETREKLQAANSKTNIKLFYNDYNTFATYGANKRDAIIQLVKSVNSFESDGNGGYLKLCDGIGMQSYIGGYGQQSGCMNDNDITLVKNAIEKFAENNVEVHVTELAVRNYDNDAEPEHAAFYKKLAQTYVDINKAAQAAGKTGPITSLSIWGLFDAPYLSTADYSYKMNGPYCGLFTELYQPKQSFKEVYEVLAAE
;
A
#
# COMPACT_ATOMS: atom_id res chain seq x y z
N ASN A 1 10.12 3.07 30.77
CA ASN A 1 10.19 3.32 29.34
C ASN A 1 11.01 4.55 29.12
N ALA A 2 12.13 4.40 28.47
CA ALA A 2 13.12 5.42 28.43
C ALA A 2 12.89 6.40 27.28
N TYR A 3 11.91 7.29 27.43
CA TYR A 3 12.01 8.58 26.78
C TYR A 3 13.19 9.32 27.45
N VAL A 4 14.25 9.54 26.69
CA VAL A 4 15.46 10.18 27.20
C VAL A 4 15.44 11.67 26.89
N ASP A 5 15.03 12.02 25.67
CA ASP A 5 14.87 13.40 25.20
C ASP A 5 13.96 13.45 23.95
N GLU A 6 13.69 14.64 23.42
CA GLU A 6 12.80 14.85 22.25
C GLU A 6 13.29 14.20 20.96
N ASN A 7 14.58 13.92 20.86
CA ASN A 7 15.22 13.31 19.71
C ASN A 7 15.46 11.79 19.91
N SER A 8 15.01 11.23 21.02
CA SER A 8 15.12 9.79 21.25
C SER A 8 14.10 9.04 20.38
N PRO A 9 14.45 7.84 19.89
CA PRO A 9 13.47 6.97 19.23
C PRO A 9 12.35 6.57 20.19
N ALA A 10 11.17 6.31 19.68
CA ALA A 10 10.10 5.69 20.44
C ALA A 10 10.53 4.29 20.90
N VAL A 11 10.10 3.88 22.11
CA VAL A 11 10.34 2.50 22.55
C VAL A 11 9.45 1.55 21.75
N MET A 12 10.06 0.77 20.87
CA MET A 12 9.37 -0.15 19.98
C MET A 12 9.11 -1.49 20.66
N ASN A 13 7.96 -2.08 20.37
CA ASN A 13 7.62 -3.43 20.81
C ASN A 13 7.26 -4.29 19.61
N PHE A 14 8.21 -5.08 19.14
CA PHE A 14 8.08 -5.94 17.98
C PHE A 14 7.48 -7.32 18.27
N THR A 15 7.10 -7.64 19.51
CA THR A 15 6.72 -9.01 19.92
C THR A 15 5.65 -9.65 19.02
N LYS A 16 4.58 -8.92 18.67
CA LYS A 16 3.52 -9.45 17.80
C LYS A 16 3.99 -9.57 16.34
N ALA A 17 4.65 -8.54 15.83
CA ALA A 17 5.15 -8.53 14.47
C ALA A 17 6.24 -9.61 14.28
N ASP A 18 7.15 -9.76 15.23
CA ASP A 18 8.15 -10.84 15.24
C ASP A 18 7.51 -12.23 15.14
N SER A 19 6.41 -12.48 15.87
CA SER A 19 5.75 -13.79 15.79
C SER A 19 5.12 -14.05 14.43
N MET A 20 4.62 -13.01 13.75
CA MET A 20 4.08 -13.12 12.39
C MET A 20 5.20 -13.36 11.37
N VAL A 21 6.30 -12.62 11.48
CA VAL A 21 7.45 -12.77 10.57
C VAL A 21 8.12 -14.13 10.76
N ALA A 22 8.31 -14.58 12.01
CA ALA A 22 8.84 -15.90 12.30
C ALA A 22 7.97 -17.01 11.67
N TYR A 23 6.65 -16.94 11.83
CA TYR A 23 5.72 -17.89 11.20
C TYR A 23 5.87 -17.91 9.67
N ALA A 24 5.97 -16.73 9.04
CA ALA A 24 6.15 -16.66 7.59
C ALA A 24 7.48 -17.31 7.15
N VAL A 25 8.57 -17.02 7.84
CA VAL A 25 9.89 -17.62 7.56
C VAL A 25 9.87 -19.14 7.73
N GLU A 26 9.28 -19.63 8.83
CA GLU A 26 9.13 -21.09 9.09
C GLU A 26 8.31 -21.81 8.01
N ASN A 27 7.39 -21.12 7.37
CA ASN A 27 6.56 -21.67 6.30
C ASN A 27 7.03 -21.32 4.88
N GLY A 28 8.22 -20.74 4.72
CA GLY A 28 8.78 -20.38 3.41
C GLY A 28 8.01 -19.27 2.69
N LEU A 29 7.34 -18.40 3.43
CA LEU A 29 6.58 -17.27 2.91
C LEU A 29 7.41 -15.98 2.93
N SER A 30 7.22 -15.13 1.93
CA SER A 30 7.77 -13.78 1.92
C SER A 30 6.72 -12.76 2.37
N ILE A 31 7.17 -11.66 2.94
CA ILE A 31 6.30 -10.65 3.51
C ILE A 31 6.41 -9.35 2.73
N ARG A 32 5.26 -8.74 2.44
CA ARG A 32 5.12 -7.34 2.11
C ARG A 32 4.95 -6.57 3.42
N GLY A 33 5.91 -5.71 3.78
CA GLY A 33 5.84 -4.88 4.98
C GLY A 33 4.82 -3.76 4.82
N HIS A 34 3.86 -3.68 5.73
CA HIS A 34 2.82 -2.66 5.71
C HIS A 34 2.59 -2.16 7.13
N VAL A 35 2.80 -0.93 7.40
CA VAL A 35 3.22 0.26 6.66
C VAL A 35 4.17 1.10 7.54
N LEU A 36 5.09 1.86 6.93
CA LEU A 36 5.99 2.72 7.71
C LEU A 36 5.34 4.06 8.10
N ALA A 37 4.58 4.70 7.20
CA ALA A 37 3.89 5.94 7.51
C ALA A 37 2.45 5.96 6.95
N TRP A 38 1.48 6.12 7.84
CA TRP A 38 0.07 6.23 7.50
C TRP A 38 -0.66 7.15 8.48
N ASP A 39 -1.26 8.23 7.98
CA ASP A 39 -1.94 9.24 8.80
C ASP A 39 -3.13 8.68 9.58
N ALA A 40 -3.83 7.69 9.04
CA ALA A 40 -5.01 7.12 9.66
C ALA A 40 -4.70 6.23 10.88
N ASP A 41 -3.51 5.63 10.94
CA ASP A 41 -3.19 4.58 11.94
C ASP A 41 -2.00 4.95 12.85
N MET A 42 -1.28 6.04 12.57
CA MET A 42 -0.24 6.51 13.47
C MET A 42 -0.84 7.12 14.73
N CYS A 43 -0.33 6.69 15.88
CA CYS A 43 -0.79 7.17 17.18
C CYS A 43 -0.51 8.67 17.38
N ASP A 44 -1.49 9.43 17.84
CA ASP A 44 -1.36 10.88 18.13
C ASP A 44 -0.20 11.21 19.07
N TRP A 45 0.04 10.38 20.11
CA TRP A 45 1.13 10.57 21.05
C TRP A 45 2.53 10.51 20.40
N PHE A 46 2.67 9.92 19.20
CA PHE A 46 3.92 9.91 18.45
C PHE A 46 4.38 11.31 18.04
N PHE A 47 3.44 12.25 17.88
CA PHE A 47 3.68 13.65 17.52
C PHE A 47 3.85 14.55 18.75
N ARG A 48 3.84 14.01 19.98
CA ARG A 48 3.82 14.79 21.20
C ARG A 48 5.09 14.62 22.02
N GLU A 49 5.41 15.65 22.81
CA GLU A 49 6.53 15.66 23.74
C GLU A 49 6.47 14.45 24.68
N GLY A 50 7.61 13.82 24.89
CA GLY A 50 7.75 12.64 25.75
C GLY A 50 6.95 11.42 25.27
N TYR A 51 6.41 11.41 24.06
CA TYR A 51 5.49 10.37 23.57
C TYR A 51 4.29 10.17 24.50
N LYS A 52 3.74 11.26 25.04
CA LYS A 52 2.64 11.27 26.01
C LYS A 52 1.38 11.87 25.40
N LYS A 53 0.22 11.31 25.73
CA LYS A 53 -1.08 11.77 25.23
C LYS A 53 -1.42 13.22 25.59
N ASP A 54 -0.87 13.71 26.69
CA ASP A 54 -1.06 15.06 27.23
C ASP A 54 0.12 16.02 26.95
N GLY A 55 1.15 15.54 26.23
CA GLY A 55 2.28 16.39 25.81
C GLY A 55 1.85 17.39 24.72
N ALA A 56 2.56 18.52 24.66
CA ALA A 56 2.44 19.42 23.51
C ALA A 56 2.92 18.74 22.22
N TYR A 57 2.48 19.23 21.08
CA TYR A 57 3.03 18.76 19.80
C TYR A 57 4.47 19.22 19.64
N VAL A 58 5.32 18.36 19.12
CA VAL A 58 6.74 18.65 18.89
C VAL A 58 6.93 19.54 17.65
N SER A 59 8.14 20.15 17.54
CA SER A 59 8.51 20.92 16.37
C SER A 59 8.68 20.06 15.12
N ALA A 60 8.63 20.68 13.94
CA ALA A 60 8.82 20.01 12.65
C ALA A 60 10.16 19.27 12.57
N ASP A 61 11.24 19.85 13.08
CA ASP A 61 12.58 19.23 13.07
C ASP A 61 12.63 17.99 13.96
N VAL A 62 12.02 18.05 15.14
CA VAL A 62 11.88 16.88 16.02
C VAL A 62 11.04 15.80 15.33
N MET A 63 9.96 16.18 14.65
CA MET A 63 9.08 15.22 13.98
C MET A 63 9.77 14.54 12.78
N LYS A 64 10.54 15.29 11.97
CA LYS A 64 11.36 14.74 10.89
C LYS A 64 12.36 13.72 11.43
N ASN A 65 13.04 14.03 12.52
CA ASN A 65 13.97 13.11 13.18
C ASN A 65 13.26 11.85 13.71
N ARG A 66 12.08 11.99 14.31
CA ARG A 66 11.29 10.85 14.81
C ARG A 66 10.86 9.93 13.67
N LEU A 67 10.37 10.48 12.56
CA LEU A 67 9.99 9.69 11.40
C LEU A 67 11.20 8.93 10.84
N LYS A 68 12.36 9.60 10.73
CA LYS A 68 13.60 8.96 10.28
C LYS A 68 14.03 7.82 11.20
N MET A 69 14.08 8.05 12.51
CA MET A 69 14.46 7.03 13.50
C MET A 69 13.48 5.84 13.50
N TYR A 70 12.18 6.12 13.40
CA TYR A 70 11.16 5.09 13.32
C TYR A 70 11.35 4.19 12.10
N ILE A 71 11.52 4.77 10.92
CA ILE A 71 11.75 4.02 9.67
C ILE A 71 13.04 3.19 9.76
N ASP A 72 14.15 3.80 10.21
CA ASP A 72 15.44 3.11 10.35
C ASP A 72 15.35 1.94 11.34
N GLU A 73 14.71 2.14 12.48
CA GLU A 73 14.58 1.09 13.51
C GLU A 73 13.71 -0.06 13.05
N VAL A 74 12.54 0.22 12.43
CA VAL A 74 11.62 -0.82 11.95
C VAL A 74 12.27 -1.65 10.85
N MET A 75 12.82 -1.01 9.83
CA MET A 75 13.43 -1.73 8.70
C MET A 75 14.67 -2.51 9.13
N THR A 76 15.52 -1.92 9.98
CA THR A 76 16.72 -2.56 10.50
C THR A 76 16.39 -3.77 11.36
N HIS A 77 15.44 -3.66 12.29
CA HIS A 77 15.04 -4.75 13.17
C HIS A 77 14.65 -6.01 12.38
N PHE A 78 13.79 -5.86 11.37
CA PHE A 78 13.32 -7.02 10.62
C PHE A 78 14.37 -7.58 9.67
N GLU A 79 15.19 -6.76 9.03
CA GLU A 79 16.21 -7.25 8.13
C GLU A 79 17.37 -7.94 8.90
N GLU A 80 17.77 -7.40 10.08
CA GLU A 80 18.78 -8.05 10.90
C GLU A 80 18.31 -9.36 11.52
N LYS A 81 17.06 -9.42 11.98
CA LYS A 81 16.51 -10.59 12.66
C LYS A 81 16.02 -11.68 11.70
N TYR A 82 15.47 -11.28 10.55
CA TYR A 82 14.87 -12.16 9.56
C TYR A 82 15.32 -11.76 8.13
N PRO A 83 16.61 -11.92 7.81
CA PRO A 83 17.18 -11.42 6.56
C PRO A 83 16.42 -11.89 5.32
N GLY A 84 15.94 -10.94 4.52
CA GLY A 84 15.22 -11.21 3.27
C GLY A 84 13.78 -11.68 3.43
N ALA A 85 13.23 -11.77 4.65
CA ALA A 85 11.83 -12.13 4.86
C ALA A 85 10.87 -11.08 4.33
N ILE A 86 11.21 -9.80 4.46
CA ILE A 86 10.44 -8.67 3.95
C ILE A 86 11.07 -8.20 2.64
N TYR A 87 10.40 -8.49 1.52
CA TYR A 87 10.93 -8.18 0.19
C TYR A 87 10.59 -6.77 -0.30
N CYS A 88 9.59 -6.12 0.32
CA CYS A 88 9.24 -4.74 0.05
C CYS A 88 8.54 -4.10 1.25
N TRP A 89 8.56 -2.76 1.31
CA TRP A 89 7.81 -1.96 2.27
C TRP A 89 6.85 -1.01 1.57
N ASP A 90 5.63 -0.92 2.06
CA ASP A 90 4.80 0.25 1.86
C ASP A 90 5.35 1.37 2.73
N VAL A 91 6.10 2.28 2.11
CA VAL A 91 6.74 3.38 2.84
C VAL A 91 5.68 4.36 3.33
N VAL A 92 4.76 4.72 2.44
CA VAL A 92 3.63 5.59 2.77
C VAL A 92 2.35 4.97 2.21
N ASN A 93 1.29 5.00 3.03
CA ASN A 93 -0.03 4.53 2.67
C ASN A 93 -1.03 5.68 2.60
N GLU A 94 -1.84 5.70 1.52
CA GLU A 94 -3.05 6.54 1.37
C GLU A 94 -2.84 8.05 1.54
N ALA A 95 -1.69 8.57 1.11
CA ALA A 95 -1.37 9.99 1.24
C ALA A 95 -2.09 10.87 0.21
N VAL A 96 -2.62 10.32 -0.88
CA VAL A 96 -3.34 11.08 -1.90
C VAL A 96 -4.83 11.19 -1.55
N ALA A 97 -5.34 12.41 -1.54
CA ALA A 97 -6.74 12.68 -1.22
C ALA A 97 -7.70 12.29 -2.37
N ASP A 98 -8.94 11.97 -2.02
CA ASP A 98 -9.98 11.61 -2.98
C ASP A 98 -10.82 12.79 -3.45
N ASN A 99 -10.92 13.84 -2.62
CA ASN A 99 -11.86 14.94 -2.83
C ASN A 99 -11.17 16.29 -2.74
N ALA A 100 -11.66 17.26 -3.54
CA ALA A 100 -11.32 18.66 -3.40
C ALA A 100 -11.61 19.16 -1.96
N GLY A 101 -10.73 20.01 -1.43
CA GLY A 101 -10.81 20.50 -0.06
C GLY A 101 -10.13 19.60 0.98
N GLU A 102 -9.66 18.42 0.59
CA GLU A 102 -8.83 17.55 1.45
C GLU A 102 -7.32 17.75 1.22
N PHE A 103 -6.93 18.55 0.23
CA PHE A 103 -5.56 18.90 -0.14
C PHE A 103 -5.47 20.38 -0.56
N ALA A 104 -4.26 20.93 -0.71
CA ALA A 104 -4.06 22.30 -1.17
C ALA A 104 -4.39 22.43 -2.67
N ASP A 105 -5.13 23.48 -3.05
CA ASP A 105 -5.65 23.65 -4.43
C ASP A 105 -4.54 23.70 -5.50
N ASP A 106 -3.33 24.10 -5.14
CA ASP A 106 -2.15 24.19 -6.02
C ASP A 106 -1.24 22.94 -5.95
N ASP A 107 -1.53 21.95 -5.09
CA ASP A 107 -0.74 20.72 -4.98
C ASP A 107 -1.23 19.66 -5.97
N VAL A 108 -0.55 19.55 -7.10
CA VAL A 108 -0.85 18.54 -8.14
C VAL A 108 -0.68 17.09 -7.69
N ARG A 109 -0.02 16.86 -6.54
CA ARG A 109 0.14 15.54 -5.92
C ARG A 109 -1.07 15.17 -5.06
N HIS A 110 -1.93 16.14 -4.77
CA HIS A 110 -3.09 16.04 -3.88
C HIS A 110 -2.73 15.45 -2.50
N VAL A 111 -1.57 15.84 -1.94
CA VAL A 111 -1.15 15.34 -0.62
C VAL A 111 -2.19 15.72 0.42
N ARG A 112 -2.70 14.69 1.09
CA ARG A 112 -3.84 14.79 2.01
C ARG A 112 -3.51 15.62 3.23
N GLN A 113 -4.31 16.67 3.45
CA GLN A 113 -4.29 17.49 4.66
C GLN A 113 -5.32 17.02 5.70
N VAL A 114 -6.45 16.53 5.21
CA VAL A 114 -7.59 16.15 6.04
C VAL A 114 -8.17 14.83 5.56
N ARG A 115 -8.54 13.94 6.49
CA ARG A 115 -9.25 12.69 6.25
C ARG A 115 -10.49 12.61 7.14
N GLY A 116 -11.68 12.65 6.54
CA GLY A 116 -12.93 12.54 7.31
C GLY A 116 -13.03 13.57 8.43
N GLY A 117 -12.59 14.80 8.22
CA GLY A 117 -12.58 15.87 9.20
C GLY A 117 -11.44 15.82 10.23
N LYS A 118 -10.54 14.84 10.14
CA LYS A 118 -9.33 14.76 10.98
C LYS A 118 -8.11 15.23 10.20
N THR A 119 -7.29 16.03 10.84
CA THR A 119 -6.03 16.53 10.29
C THR A 119 -5.01 15.42 10.11
N ASN A 120 -4.28 15.45 9.01
CA ASN A 120 -3.08 14.63 8.81
C ASN A 120 -1.90 15.24 9.60
N LEU A 121 -1.52 14.60 10.70
CA LEU A 121 -0.48 15.10 11.58
C LEU A 121 0.92 15.05 10.94
N PHE A 122 1.18 14.16 9.99
CA PHE A 122 2.44 14.22 9.23
C PHE A 122 2.52 15.49 8.38
N TYR A 123 1.42 15.85 7.72
CA TYR A 123 1.36 17.08 6.94
C TYR A 123 1.53 18.33 7.81
N ASP A 124 0.83 18.39 8.95
CA ASP A 124 0.86 19.57 9.83
C ASP A 124 2.20 19.79 10.53
N TYR A 125 2.87 18.68 10.95
CA TYR A 125 4.08 18.77 11.77
C TYR A 125 5.37 18.46 11.03
N ILE A 126 5.31 18.01 9.76
CA ILE A 126 6.50 17.85 8.91
C ILE A 126 6.44 18.79 7.71
N GLY A 127 5.30 18.87 7.05
CA GLY A 127 5.07 19.65 5.84
C GLY A 127 4.52 18.80 4.70
N SER A 128 4.23 19.46 3.58
CA SER A 128 3.69 18.82 2.35
C SER A 128 4.65 17.85 1.68
N ASP A 129 5.93 17.84 2.10
CA ASP A 129 7.01 16.98 1.61
C ASP A 129 7.26 15.76 2.50
N TYR A 130 6.37 15.47 3.46
CA TYR A 130 6.57 14.36 4.38
C TYR A 130 6.64 13.00 3.67
N VAL A 131 5.97 12.86 2.52
CA VAL A 131 5.99 11.62 1.72
C VAL A 131 7.36 11.42 1.11
N GLU A 132 7.90 12.44 0.46
CA GLU A 132 9.24 12.43 -0.13
C GLU A 132 10.31 12.16 0.93
N LEU A 133 10.19 12.79 2.09
CA LEU A 133 11.10 12.57 3.23
C LEU A 133 11.03 11.14 3.76
N ALA A 134 9.83 10.56 3.90
CA ALA A 134 9.67 9.17 4.32
C ALA A 134 10.37 8.19 3.34
N PHE A 135 10.19 8.39 2.03
CA PHE A 135 10.86 7.60 1.01
C PHE A 135 12.38 7.79 1.03
N ARG A 136 12.88 9.00 1.20
CA ARG A 136 14.31 9.27 1.36
C ARG A 136 14.89 8.52 2.57
N TYR A 137 14.23 8.57 3.72
CA TYR A 137 14.69 7.86 4.92
C TYR A 137 14.68 6.35 4.75
N ALA A 138 13.63 5.81 4.13
CA ALA A 138 13.57 4.37 3.81
C ALA A 138 14.66 3.96 2.80
N TYR A 139 14.95 4.80 1.81
CA TYR A 139 16.04 4.59 0.86
C TYR A 139 17.39 4.57 1.56
N GLU A 140 17.70 5.58 2.39
CA GLU A 140 18.96 5.66 3.16
C GLU A 140 19.15 4.40 4.03
N THR A 141 18.08 3.93 4.69
CA THR A 141 18.10 2.70 5.50
C THR A 141 18.34 1.46 4.63
N ARG A 142 17.64 1.34 3.51
CA ARG A 142 17.84 0.23 2.55
C ARG A 142 19.28 0.14 2.08
N GLU A 143 19.89 1.26 1.65
CA GLU A 143 21.28 1.31 1.18
C GLU A 143 22.26 0.88 2.29
N LYS A 144 22.03 1.32 3.53
CA LYS A 144 22.81 0.91 4.70
C LYS A 144 22.71 -0.61 4.94
N LEU A 145 21.50 -1.17 4.89
CA LEU A 145 21.25 -2.60 5.09
C LEU A 145 21.86 -3.43 3.95
N GLN A 146 21.75 -2.97 2.71
CA GLN A 146 22.32 -3.62 1.54
C GLN A 146 23.85 -3.58 1.54
N ALA A 147 24.45 -2.50 2.04
CA ALA A 147 25.91 -2.43 2.24
C ALA A 147 26.40 -3.42 3.30
N ALA A 148 25.60 -3.66 4.34
CA ALA A 148 25.89 -4.65 5.39
C ALA A 148 25.65 -6.09 4.93
N ASN A 149 24.64 -6.32 4.08
CA ASN A 149 24.28 -7.62 3.54
C ASN A 149 23.88 -7.51 2.06
N SER A 150 24.77 -7.91 1.16
CA SER A 150 24.55 -7.84 -0.29
C SER A 150 23.37 -8.69 -0.83
N LYS A 151 22.77 -9.52 0.00
CA LYS A 151 21.55 -10.28 -0.32
C LYS A 151 20.26 -9.50 -0.03
N THR A 152 20.36 -8.41 0.71
CA THR A 152 19.22 -7.52 0.98
C THR A 152 18.72 -6.93 -0.34
N ASN A 153 17.43 -7.16 -0.64
CA ASN A 153 16.78 -6.66 -1.85
C ASN A 153 15.37 -6.17 -1.51
N ILE A 154 15.32 -5.07 -0.77
CA ILE A 154 14.07 -4.46 -0.32
C ILE A 154 13.61 -3.43 -1.35
N LYS A 155 12.36 -3.53 -1.80
CA LYS A 155 11.73 -2.53 -2.66
C LYS A 155 10.84 -1.59 -1.85
N LEU A 156 10.72 -0.35 -2.32
CA LEU A 156 9.99 0.73 -1.65
C LEU A 156 8.77 1.13 -2.47
N PHE A 157 7.59 1.02 -1.86
CA PHE A 157 6.30 1.23 -2.53
C PHE A 157 5.49 2.35 -1.91
N TYR A 158 4.75 3.06 -2.73
CA TYR A 158 3.60 3.84 -2.35
C TYR A 158 2.34 2.98 -2.49
N ASN A 159 1.49 2.87 -1.47
CA ASN A 159 0.27 2.05 -1.50
C ASN A 159 -0.97 2.91 -1.29
N ASP A 160 -2.03 2.66 -2.07
CA ASP A 160 -3.28 3.44 -1.94
C ASP A 160 -4.49 2.68 -2.51
N TYR A 161 -5.70 3.11 -2.10
CA TYR A 161 -6.97 2.69 -2.66
C TYR A 161 -7.44 3.64 -3.77
N ASN A 162 -8.43 3.24 -4.56
CA ASN A 162 -8.97 4.01 -5.69
C ASN A 162 -7.90 4.48 -6.69
N THR A 163 -6.78 3.79 -6.79
CA THR A 163 -5.63 4.14 -7.62
C THR A 163 -5.95 4.20 -9.12
N PHE A 164 -7.05 3.60 -9.55
CA PHE A 164 -7.55 3.61 -10.92
C PHE A 164 -8.59 4.71 -11.18
N ALA A 165 -9.00 5.47 -10.16
CA ALA A 165 -10.05 6.48 -10.29
C ALA A 165 -9.57 7.69 -11.09
N THR A 166 -10.29 8.00 -12.16
CA THR A 166 -10.12 9.19 -13.02
C THR A 166 -11.24 10.21 -12.81
N TYR A 167 -12.22 9.87 -11.99
CA TYR A 167 -13.33 10.73 -11.56
C TYR A 167 -12.99 11.44 -10.24
N GLY A 168 -13.84 12.37 -9.81
CA GLY A 168 -13.58 13.18 -8.63
C GLY A 168 -12.31 14.02 -8.78
N ALA A 169 -11.37 13.88 -7.83
CA ALA A 169 -10.08 14.58 -7.87
C ALA A 169 -9.03 13.90 -8.79
N ASN A 170 -9.42 12.91 -9.61
CA ASN A 170 -8.50 12.19 -10.48
C ASN A 170 -7.28 11.61 -9.75
N LYS A 171 -7.54 10.78 -8.77
CA LYS A 171 -6.55 10.21 -7.85
C LYS A 171 -5.42 9.47 -8.58
N ARG A 172 -5.73 8.77 -9.68
CA ARG A 172 -4.72 8.09 -10.51
C ARG A 172 -3.61 9.05 -10.96
N ASP A 173 -3.98 10.20 -11.51
CA ASP A 173 -3.00 11.13 -12.05
C ASP A 173 -2.25 11.86 -10.92
N ALA A 174 -2.91 12.14 -9.80
CA ALA A 174 -2.26 12.68 -8.60
C ALA A 174 -1.21 11.73 -8.03
N ILE A 175 -1.48 10.41 -7.98
CA ILE A 175 -0.49 9.39 -7.57
C ILE A 175 0.71 9.41 -8.53
N ILE A 176 0.51 9.56 -9.83
CA ILE A 176 1.62 9.69 -10.79
C ILE A 176 2.47 10.93 -10.49
N GLN A 177 1.84 12.07 -10.17
CA GLN A 177 2.58 13.29 -9.79
C GLN A 177 3.33 13.10 -8.47
N LEU A 178 2.74 12.43 -7.49
CA LEU A 178 3.40 12.13 -6.22
C LEU A 178 4.64 11.25 -6.44
N VAL A 179 4.53 10.15 -7.19
CA VAL A 179 5.66 9.26 -7.48
C VAL A 179 6.76 9.98 -8.27
N LYS A 180 6.40 10.85 -9.21
CA LYS A 180 7.38 11.70 -9.90
C LYS A 180 8.08 12.65 -8.94
N SER A 181 7.35 13.29 -8.03
CA SER A 181 7.92 14.16 -6.99
C SER A 181 8.91 13.38 -6.12
N VAL A 182 8.52 12.21 -5.62
CA VAL A 182 9.40 11.33 -4.83
C VAL A 182 10.67 10.96 -5.60
N ASN A 183 10.56 10.53 -6.86
CA ASN A 183 11.70 10.10 -7.68
C ASN A 183 12.52 11.26 -8.29
N SER A 184 12.15 12.51 -8.00
CA SER A 184 12.93 13.71 -8.34
C SER A 184 13.31 14.54 -7.11
N PHE A 185 13.15 13.99 -5.92
CA PHE A 185 13.35 14.70 -4.66
C PHE A 185 14.83 14.84 -4.28
N GLU A 186 15.63 13.78 -4.48
CA GLU A 186 17.05 13.75 -4.09
C GLU A 186 17.96 13.54 -5.30
N SER A 187 18.96 14.41 -5.43
CA SER A 187 19.96 14.30 -6.52
C SER A 187 20.84 13.07 -6.35
N ASP A 188 21.19 12.41 -7.46
CA ASP A 188 22.19 11.32 -7.50
C ASP A 188 23.65 11.83 -7.55
N GLY A 189 23.84 13.15 -7.57
CA GLY A 189 25.16 13.79 -7.67
C GLY A 189 25.78 13.77 -9.08
N ASN A 190 25.12 13.16 -10.07
CA ASN A 190 25.61 13.00 -11.44
C ASN A 190 24.72 13.70 -12.49
N GLY A 191 23.83 14.59 -12.03
CA GLY A 191 22.91 15.33 -12.87
C GLY A 191 21.54 14.66 -13.07
N GLY A 192 21.27 13.58 -12.34
CA GLY A 192 19.99 12.88 -12.23
C GLY A 192 19.44 12.87 -10.81
N TYR A 193 18.53 11.94 -10.58
CA TYR A 193 17.86 11.76 -9.28
C TYR A 193 17.90 10.30 -8.83
N LEU A 194 17.94 10.08 -7.51
CA LEU A 194 17.82 8.77 -6.90
C LEU A 194 16.40 8.23 -7.11
N LYS A 195 16.28 6.97 -7.50
CA LYS A 195 14.98 6.29 -7.55
C LYS A 195 14.58 5.86 -6.14
N LEU A 196 13.80 6.70 -5.44
CA LEU A 196 13.38 6.49 -4.08
C LEU A 196 12.16 5.57 -3.98
N CYS A 197 11.25 5.62 -4.98
CA CYS A 197 10.06 4.79 -5.07
C CYS A 197 10.20 3.78 -6.20
N ASP A 198 10.16 2.48 -5.88
CA ASP A 198 10.31 1.40 -6.85
C ASP A 198 8.98 1.01 -7.50
N GLY A 199 7.86 1.20 -6.78
CA GLY A 199 6.56 0.76 -7.26
C GLY A 199 5.36 1.41 -6.61
N ILE A 200 4.20 1.11 -7.20
CA ILE A 200 2.88 1.52 -6.71
C ILE A 200 2.11 0.27 -6.29
N GLY A 201 1.65 0.26 -5.04
CA GLY A 201 0.69 -0.70 -4.53
C GLY A 201 -0.73 -0.21 -4.81
N MET A 202 -1.49 -1.02 -5.53
CA MET A 202 -2.91 -0.81 -5.79
C MET A 202 -3.71 -1.71 -4.83
N GLN A 203 -4.40 -1.12 -3.85
CA GLN A 203 -5.23 -1.91 -2.92
C GLN A 203 -6.32 -2.69 -3.67
N SER A 204 -6.88 -2.10 -4.73
CA SER A 204 -7.80 -2.81 -5.65
C SER A 204 -9.08 -3.32 -4.99
N TYR A 205 -9.74 -2.47 -4.20
CA TYR A 205 -11.12 -2.69 -3.79
C TYR A 205 -12.04 -2.33 -4.95
N ILE A 206 -12.55 -3.32 -5.67
CA ILE A 206 -13.23 -3.16 -6.96
C ILE A 206 -14.72 -3.44 -6.83
N GLY A 207 -15.54 -2.66 -7.55
CA GLY A 207 -16.98 -2.76 -7.57
C GLY A 207 -17.70 -1.71 -6.72
N GLY A 208 -19.01 -1.58 -6.91
CA GLY A 208 -19.88 -0.66 -6.17
C GLY A 208 -20.18 -1.13 -4.75
N TYR A 209 -20.69 -0.23 -3.92
CA TYR A 209 -21.08 -0.53 -2.55
C TYR A 209 -22.53 -1.02 -2.47
N GLY A 210 -22.80 -2.01 -1.60
CA GLY A 210 -24.12 -2.53 -1.30
C GLY A 210 -24.66 -3.54 -2.34
N GLN A 211 -25.87 -4.08 -2.07
CA GLN A 211 -26.56 -5.08 -2.89
C GLN A 211 -27.13 -4.50 -4.21
N GLN A 212 -26.48 -3.55 -4.82
CA GLN A 212 -26.97 -2.92 -6.05
C GLN A 212 -26.45 -3.66 -7.27
N SER A 213 -27.29 -3.76 -8.29
CA SER A 213 -26.90 -4.21 -9.61
C SER A 213 -25.76 -3.31 -10.14
N GLY A 214 -24.68 -3.92 -10.62
CA GLY A 214 -23.53 -3.20 -11.16
C GLY A 214 -22.36 -3.02 -10.19
N CYS A 215 -22.35 -3.70 -9.04
CA CYS A 215 -21.16 -3.74 -8.21
C CYS A 215 -19.96 -4.42 -8.91
N MET A 216 -20.20 -5.30 -9.87
CA MET A 216 -19.20 -5.89 -10.74
C MET A 216 -19.37 -5.35 -12.17
N ASN A 217 -18.62 -4.33 -12.53
CA ASN A 217 -18.76 -3.60 -13.78
C ASN A 217 -17.48 -3.70 -14.64
N ASP A 218 -17.62 -4.16 -15.88
CA ASP A 218 -16.49 -4.29 -16.81
C ASP A 218 -15.75 -2.96 -17.08
N ASN A 219 -16.40 -1.81 -16.87
CA ASN A 219 -15.72 -0.52 -16.91
C ASN A 219 -14.63 -0.39 -15.85
N ASP A 220 -14.80 -1.00 -14.67
CA ASP A 220 -13.79 -0.99 -13.62
C ASP A 220 -12.52 -1.73 -14.04
N ILE A 221 -12.67 -2.83 -14.79
CA ILE A 221 -11.52 -3.56 -15.38
C ILE A 221 -10.76 -2.67 -16.37
N THR A 222 -11.48 -1.90 -17.18
CA THR A 222 -10.89 -0.94 -18.13
C THR A 222 -10.11 0.16 -17.38
N LEU A 223 -10.67 0.70 -16.29
CA LEU A 223 -10.00 1.72 -15.48
C LEU A 223 -8.75 1.15 -14.80
N VAL A 224 -8.83 -0.05 -14.25
CA VAL A 224 -7.69 -0.75 -13.62
C VAL A 224 -6.58 -0.99 -14.64
N LYS A 225 -6.91 -1.52 -15.84
CA LYS A 225 -5.94 -1.71 -16.92
C LYS A 225 -5.25 -0.41 -17.29
N ASN A 226 -6.02 0.65 -17.56
CA ASN A 226 -5.48 1.95 -17.93
C ASN A 226 -4.57 2.55 -16.83
N ALA A 227 -4.90 2.33 -15.55
CA ALA A 227 -4.07 2.79 -14.44
C ALA A 227 -2.72 2.07 -14.42
N ILE A 228 -2.72 0.73 -14.52
CA ILE A 228 -1.50 -0.08 -14.53
C ILE A 228 -0.58 0.33 -15.70
N GLU A 229 -1.14 0.47 -16.90
CA GLU A 229 -0.37 0.91 -18.07
C GLU A 229 0.24 2.30 -17.87
N LYS A 230 -0.51 3.24 -17.27
CA LYS A 230 -0.03 4.57 -16.94
C LYS A 230 1.06 4.57 -15.86
N PHE A 231 0.95 3.73 -14.86
CA PHE A 231 1.98 3.58 -13.83
C PHE A 231 3.26 3.00 -14.43
N ALA A 232 3.15 1.98 -15.28
CA ALA A 232 4.29 1.39 -15.99
C ALA A 232 5.06 2.39 -16.88
N GLU A 233 4.38 3.39 -17.47
CA GLU A 233 5.02 4.47 -18.22
C GLU A 233 5.99 5.31 -17.36
N ASN A 234 5.86 5.27 -16.03
CA ASN A 234 6.70 6.00 -15.07
C ASN A 234 7.85 5.17 -14.49
N ASN A 235 8.18 4.04 -15.12
CA ASN A 235 9.28 3.16 -14.72
C ASN A 235 9.17 2.67 -13.25
N VAL A 236 7.97 2.32 -12.82
CA VAL A 236 7.67 1.73 -11.52
C VAL A 236 6.96 0.39 -11.68
N GLU A 237 7.17 -0.50 -10.72
CA GLU A 237 6.43 -1.76 -10.64
C GLU A 237 5.01 -1.52 -10.09
N VAL A 238 4.12 -2.44 -10.35
CA VAL A 238 2.77 -2.44 -9.82
C VAL A 238 2.53 -3.70 -9.00
N HIS A 239 2.16 -3.54 -7.73
CA HIS A 239 1.65 -4.63 -6.91
C HIS A 239 0.14 -4.44 -6.74
N VAL A 240 -0.63 -5.48 -6.97
CA VAL A 240 -2.02 -5.56 -6.53
C VAL A 240 -1.98 -6.06 -5.09
N THR A 241 -2.30 -5.19 -4.12
CA THR A 241 -1.91 -5.44 -2.72
C THR A 241 -3.02 -5.98 -1.83
N GLU A 242 -4.29 -5.69 -2.17
CA GLU A 242 -5.44 -5.99 -1.31
C GLU A 242 -6.68 -6.30 -2.15
N LEU A 243 -6.52 -7.08 -3.23
CA LEU A 243 -7.60 -7.32 -4.17
C LEU A 243 -8.83 -7.91 -3.48
N ALA A 244 -9.91 -7.17 -3.53
CA ALA A 244 -11.24 -7.62 -3.17
C ALA A 244 -12.25 -7.14 -4.20
N VAL A 245 -12.93 -8.06 -4.85
CA VAL A 245 -14.12 -7.76 -5.65
C VAL A 245 -15.32 -7.80 -4.73
N ARG A 246 -16.00 -6.65 -4.61
CA ARG A 246 -17.14 -6.52 -3.70
C ARG A 246 -18.27 -7.46 -4.07
N ASN A 247 -18.75 -8.21 -3.08
CA ASN A 247 -19.90 -9.09 -3.24
C ASN A 247 -20.75 -9.12 -1.96
N TYR A 248 -21.98 -8.62 -2.07
CA TYR A 248 -22.95 -8.57 -0.97
C TYR A 248 -24.06 -9.62 -1.10
N ASP A 249 -24.04 -10.43 -2.17
CA ASP A 249 -25.07 -11.41 -2.48
C ASP A 249 -24.41 -12.77 -2.77
N ASN A 250 -24.79 -13.78 -1.99
CA ASN A 250 -24.28 -15.14 -2.19
C ASN A 250 -24.70 -15.74 -3.56
N ASP A 251 -25.87 -15.35 -4.05
CA ASP A 251 -26.39 -15.86 -5.33
C ASP A 251 -25.65 -15.25 -6.54
N ALA A 252 -24.88 -14.16 -6.32
CA ALA A 252 -24.04 -13.55 -7.36
C ALA A 252 -22.66 -14.21 -7.52
N GLU A 253 -22.41 -15.37 -6.92
CA GLU A 253 -21.12 -16.07 -7.06
C GLU A 253 -20.73 -16.38 -8.52
N PRO A 254 -21.63 -16.77 -9.45
CA PRO A 254 -21.25 -16.98 -10.85
C PRO A 254 -20.72 -15.71 -11.54
N GLU A 255 -21.34 -14.56 -11.31
CA GLU A 255 -20.91 -13.26 -11.83
C GLU A 255 -19.61 -12.80 -11.18
N HIS A 256 -19.48 -13.04 -9.87
CA HIS A 256 -18.27 -12.76 -9.07
C HIS A 256 -17.06 -13.55 -9.61
N ALA A 257 -17.24 -14.83 -9.85
CA ALA A 257 -16.22 -15.70 -10.43
C ALA A 257 -15.84 -15.26 -11.87
N ALA A 258 -16.82 -14.95 -12.70
CA ALA A 258 -16.58 -14.47 -14.06
C ALA A 258 -15.82 -13.13 -14.08
N PHE A 259 -16.12 -12.24 -13.13
CA PHE A 259 -15.42 -10.96 -12.99
C PHE A 259 -13.97 -11.17 -12.55
N TYR A 260 -13.71 -12.01 -11.56
CA TYR A 260 -12.36 -12.36 -11.13
C TYR A 260 -11.52 -12.97 -12.26
N LYS A 261 -12.12 -13.86 -13.06
CA LYS A 261 -11.45 -14.42 -14.25
C LYS A 261 -11.02 -13.33 -15.23
N LYS A 262 -11.93 -12.43 -15.61
CA LYS A 262 -11.64 -11.32 -16.52
C LYS A 262 -10.53 -10.43 -15.98
N LEU A 263 -10.55 -10.14 -14.68
CA LEU A 263 -9.55 -9.31 -14.02
C LEU A 263 -8.17 -9.99 -14.00
N ALA A 264 -8.10 -11.25 -13.61
CA ALA A 264 -6.86 -12.05 -13.62
C ALA A 264 -6.29 -12.14 -15.04
N GLN A 265 -7.14 -12.42 -16.04
CA GLN A 265 -6.73 -12.44 -17.46
C GLN A 265 -6.18 -11.10 -17.91
N THR A 266 -6.79 -9.99 -17.48
CA THR A 266 -6.32 -8.63 -17.79
C THR A 266 -4.91 -8.41 -17.24
N TYR A 267 -4.61 -8.85 -16.02
CA TYR A 267 -3.27 -8.73 -15.43
C TYR A 267 -2.22 -9.53 -16.22
N VAL A 268 -2.58 -10.75 -16.59
CA VAL A 268 -1.73 -11.61 -17.43
C VAL A 268 -1.47 -10.97 -18.80
N ASP A 269 -2.53 -10.48 -19.48
CA ASP A 269 -2.43 -9.88 -20.80
C ASP A 269 -1.55 -8.61 -20.80
N ILE A 270 -1.62 -7.79 -19.74
CA ILE A 270 -0.74 -6.62 -19.58
C ILE A 270 0.72 -7.06 -19.50
N ASN A 271 1.03 -8.07 -18.67
CA ASN A 271 2.40 -8.56 -18.53
C ASN A 271 2.90 -9.19 -19.85
N LYS A 272 2.11 -9.99 -20.53
CA LYS A 272 2.45 -10.55 -21.86
C LYS A 272 2.70 -9.48 -22.91
N ALA A 273 1.87 -8.45 -22.95
CA ALA A 273 2.03 -7.33 -23.89
C ALA A 273 3.37 -6.58 -23.63
N ALA A 274 3.72 -6.36 -22.35
CA ALA A 274 5.00 -5.75 -22.00
C ALA A 274 6.19 -6.64 -22.42
N GLN A 275 6.12 -7.94 -22.14
CA GLN A 275 7.16 -8.92 -22.53
C GLN A 275 7.31 -9.02 -24.05
N ALA A 276 6.20 -9.04 -24.80
CA ALA A 276 6.23 -9.01 -26.27
C ALA A 276 6.89 -7.72 -26.83
N ALA A 277 6.84 -6.63 -26.06
CA ALA A 277 7.55 -5.37 -26.37
C ALA A 277 9.00 -5.35 -25.83
N GLY A 278 9.53 -6.45 -25.33
CA GLY A 278 10.89 -6.55 -24.78
C GLY A 278 11.07 -5.88 -23.41
N LYS A 279 9.98 -5.68 -22.68
CA LYS A 279 9.96 -5.08 -21.33
C LYS A 279 9.64 -6.11 -20.28
N THR A 280 10.01 -5.84 -19.03
CA THR A 280 9.50 -6.61 -17.89
C THR A 280 8.01 -6.32 -17.68
N GLY A 281 7.23 -7.36 -17.36
CA GLY A 281 5.82 -7.18 -16.98
C GLY A 281 5.71 -6.25 -15.76
N PRO A 282 4.84 -5.24 -15.79
CA PRO A 282 4.75 -4.27 -14.70
C PRO A 282 4.16 -4.86 -13.42
N ILE A 283 3.30 -5.88 -13.51
CA ILE A 283 2.64 -6.48 -12.36
C ILE A 283 3.50 -7.61 -11.82
N THR A 284 4.03 -7.46 -10.63
CA THR A 284 4.99 -8.40 -10.03
C THR A 284 4.49 -9.05 -8.74
N SER A 285 3.32 -8.64 -8.22
CA SER A 285 2.67 -9.24 -7.06
C SER A 285 1.15 -9.08 -7.11
N LEU A 286 0.46 -10.10 -6.60
CA LEU A 286 -1.00 -10.12 -6.41
C LEU A 286 -1.31 -10.69 -5.03
N SER A 287 -1.95 -9.89 -4.19
CA SER A 287 -2.45 -10.27 -2.86
C SER A 287 -3.95 -10.10 -2.78
N ILE A 288 -4.61 -11.04 -2.14
CA ILE A 288 -6.07 -11.03 -1.93
C ILE A 288 -6.38 -10.50 -0.53
N TRP A 289 -7.40 -9.64 -0.43
CA TRP A 289 -7.94 -9.13 0.82
C TRP A 289 -9.31 -9.75 1.09
N GLY A 290 -9.49 -10.28 2.30
CA GLY A 290 -10.72 -11.03 2.61
C GLY A 290 -10.70 -12.43 1.98
N LEU A 291 -9.86 -13.32 2.50
CA LEU A 291 -9.61 -14.64 1.90
C LEU A 291 -10.86 -15.53 1.86
N PHE A 292 -11.71 -15.46 2.88
CA PHE A 292 -12.91 -16.29 3.02
C PHE A 292 -14.16 -15.47 3.30
N ASP A 293 -15.32 -16.03 2.96
CA ASP A 293 -16.62 -15.44 3.24
C ASP A 293 -16.89 -15.40 4.74
N ALA A 294 -17.57 -14.35 5.20
CA ALA A 294 -17.92 -14.20 6.60
C ALA A 294 -19.30 -13.61 6.81
N PRO A 295 -20.36 -14.33 6.41
CA PRO A 295 -21.74 -13.84 6.51
C PRO A 295 -22.23 -13.62 7.95
N TYR A 296 -21.54 -14.24 8.91
CA TYR A 296 -21.85 -14.16 10.34
C TYR A 296 -21.12 -13.00 11.05
N LEU A 297 -20.10 -12.39 10.44
CA LEU A 297 -19.46 -11.23 11.03
C LEU A 297 -20.38 -10.02 10.91
N SER A 298 -20.53 -9.30 12.01
CA SER A 298 -21.35 -8.10 12.03
C SER A 298 -20.79 -7.07 11.05
N THR A 299 -21.68 -6.25 10.51
CA THR A 299 -21.32 -5.09 9.68
C THR A 299 -20.38 -4.08 10.37
N ALA A 300 -19.97 -4.36 11.61
CA ALA A 300 -18.99 -3.60 12.36
C ALA A 300 -17.53 -3.93 11.95
N ASP A 301 -17.28 -5.14 11.39
CA ASP A 301 -15.97 -5.42 10.83
C ASP A 301 -15.79 -4.62 9.53
N TYR A 302 -14.73 -3.82 9.49
CA TYR A 302 -14.47 -2.88 8.40
C TYR A 302 -14.35 -3.57 7.04
N SER A 303 -13.64 -4.67 6.96
CA SER A 303 -13.39 -5.40 5.71
C SER A 303 -14.70 -5.90 5.09
N TYR A 304 -15.56 -6.50 5.90
CA TYR A 304 -16.83 -7.06 5.43
C TYR A 304 -17.88 -5.97 5.17
N LYS A 305 -17.86 -4.88 5.93
CA LYS A 305 -18.70 -3.72 5.66
C LYS A 305 -18.38 -3.08 4.31
N MET A 306 -17.09 -3.00 3.96
CA MET A 306 -16.62 -2.34 2.75
C MET A 306 -16.72 -3.23 1.50
N ASN A 307 -16.47 -4.54 1.62
CA ASN A 307 -16.35 -5.44 0.48
C ASN A 307 -17.48 -6.47 0.39
N GLY A 308 -18.33 -6.53 1.41
CA GLY A 308 -19.44 -7.47 1.51
C GLY A 308 -19.05 -8.82 2.10
N PRO A 309 -20.05 -9.56 2.67
CA PRO A 309 -19.83 -10.81 3.37
C PRO A 309 -19.42 -11.98 2.47
N TYR A 310 -19.55 -11.85 1.15
CA TYR A 310 -19.28 -12.90 0.18
C TYR A 310 -18.13 -12.53 -0.79
N CYS A 311 -17.25 -11.61 -0.39
CA CYS A 311 -16.11 -11.18 -1.22
C CYS A 311 -14.93 -12.16 -1.25
N GLY A 312 -14.92 -13.16 -0.38
CA GLY A 312 -13.84 -14.15 -0.26
C GLY A 312 -13.70 -15.08 -1.47
N LEU A 313 -12.51 -15.64 -1.63
CA LEU A 313 -12.24 -16.70 -2.62
C LEU A 313 -12.57 -18.10 -2.07
N PHE A 314 -12.76 -18.21 -0.76
CA PHE A 314 -13.15 -19.41 -0.05
C PHE A 314 -14.45 -19.18 0.70
N THR A 315 -15.22 -20.23 0.91
CA THR A 315 -16.42 -20.17 1.75
C THR A 315 -16.03 -19.96 3.22
N GLU A 316 -17.02 -19.69 4.09
CA GLU A 316 -16.83 -19.65 5.54
C GLU A 316 -16.27 -20.95 6.15
N LEU A 317 -16.41 -22.09 5.42
CA LEU A 317 -15.88 -23.39 5.79
C LEU A 317 -14.54 -23.70 5.07
N TYR A 318 -13.88 -22.65 4.56
CA TYR A 318 -12.59 -22.75 3.86
C TYR A 318 -12.60 -23.64 2.61
N GLN A 319 -13.75 -23.82 1.97
CA GLN A 319 -13.84 -24.52 0.70
C GLN A 319 -13.60 -23.55 -0.46
N PRO A 320 -12.82 -23.91 -1.49
CA PRO A 320 -12.55 -23.05 -2.62
C PRO A 320 -13.85 -22.78 -3.41
N LYS A 321 -14.16 -21.52 -3.64
CA LYS A 321 -15.28 -21.06 -4.44
C LYS A 321 -14.96 -21.13 -5.94
N GLN A 322 -15.95 -20.87 -6.78
CA GLN A 322 -15.74 -20.77 -8.22
C GLN A 322 -14.75 -19.65 -8.56
N SER A 323 -14.86 -18.50 -7.87
CA SER A 323 -13.94 -17.37 -8.02
C SER A 323 -12.47 -17.75 -7.78
N PHE A 324 -12.16 -18.57 -6.76
CA PHE A 324 -10.80 -19.10 -6.57
C PHE A 324 -10.33 -19.93 -7.77
N LYS A 325 -11.18 -20.85 -8.25
CA LYS A 325 -10.82 -21.76 -9.35
C LYS A 325 -10.51 -20.99 -10.63
N GLU A 326 -11.34 -19.99 -10.96
CA GLU A 326 -11.15 -19.15 -12.15
C GLU A 326 -9.86 -18.33 -12.10
N VAL A 327 -9.50 -17.75 -10.93
CA VAL A 327 -8.22 -17.05 -10.74
C VAL A 327 -7.05 -18.02 -10.86
N TYR A 328 -7.14 -19.17 -10.17
CA TYR A 328 -6.09 -20.18 -10.18
C TYR A 328 -5.81 -20.71 -11.60
N GLU A 329 -6.85 -21.05 -12.36
CA GLU A 329 -6.72 -21.56 -13.72
C GLU A 329 -6.04 -20.56 -14.66
N VAL A 330 -6.37 -19.28 -14.53
CA VAL A 330 -5.73 -18.22 -15.34
C VAL A 330 -4.26 -18.06 -14.98
N LEU A 331 -3.93 -18.01 -13.67
CA LEU A 331 -2.55 -17.80 -13.23
C LEU A 331 -1.65 -19.04 -13.37
N ALA A 332 -2.21 -20.24 -13.27
CA ALA A 332 -1.47 -21.48 -13.43
C ALA A 332 -1.18 -21.85 -14.90
N ALA A 333 -1.82 -21.17 -15.86
CA ALA A 333 -1.58 -21.37 -17.29
C ALA A 333 -0.36 -20.58 -17.80
N GLU A 334 0.26 -19.77 -16.94
CA GLU A 334 1.43 -18.91 -17.21
C GLU A 334 2.73 -19.57 -16.76
#